data_10bec61316e97428722cd5cbf9069036
#
_entry.id   10bec61316e97428722cd5cbf9069036
#
_cell.length_a   1.000
_cell.length_b   1.000
_cell.length_c   1.000
_cell.angle_alpha   90.00
_cell.angle_beta   90.00
_cell.angle_gamma   90.00
#
_symmetry.space_group_name_H-M   'P 1'
#
loop_
_entity.id
_entity.type
_entity.pdbx_description
1 polymer ?
#
loop_
_entity_poly.entity_id
_entity_poly.type
_entity_poly.pdbx_seq_one_letter_code
_entity_poly.pdbx_strand_id
1 'polypeptide(L)'
;YEIGSGLVGSEMCIRDRIKPIMKDEAFLAIKSVPATKMDTQVAQDLKDTLQAYSDQCVGMAANMIGVSKNIIIFAIGPAQIVMYNPKITKKSRPYKVKEGCLSLEGERNTTRYENITVVYQDESFKKCKQSYSGFIAQIIQHEIDHCNGIII
;
A
#
# COMPACT_ATOMS: atom_id res chain seq x y z
N TYR A 1 -17.64 10.07 15.90
CA TYR A 1 -17.71 10.13 16.30
C TYR A 1 -17.96 10.39 16.77
N GLU A 2 -18.04 10.51 16.91
CA GLU A 2 -18.17 10.75 17.46
C GLU A 2 -18.11 10.90 18.13
N ILE A 3 -18.16 10.95 18.46
CA ILE A 3 -18.04 11.00 19.15
C ILE A 3 -17.85 11.22 19.65
N GLY A 4 -17.90 11.43 19.86
CA GLY A 4 -17.60 11.46 20.41
C GLY A 4 -17.11 11.67 20.95
N SER A 5 -17.25 11.87 21.34
CA SER A 5 -16.70 11.93 21.93
C SER A 5 -15.97 11.70 22.19
N GLY A 6 -15.98 11.50 22.09
CA GLY A 6 -15.20 11.23 22.38
C GLY A 6 -14.17 11.02 22.40
N LEU A 7 -13.83 11.14 22.05
CA LEU A 7 -12.79 10.81 22.21
C LEU A 7 -12.12 11.07 23.01
N VAL A 8 -12.37 10.83 22.98
CA VAL A 8 -11.75 11.21 23.99
C VAL A 8 -10.45 10.59 24.42
N GLY A 9 -9.70 11.23 25.12
CA GLY A 9 -8.39 10.77 25.46
C GLY A 9 -7.54 10.58 24.24
N SER A 10 -6.63 9.62 24.26
CA SER A 10 -5.73 9.37 23.15
C SER A 10 -6.33 8.49 22.09
N GLU A 11 -7.54 8.04 22.28
CA GLU A 11 -8.16 7.17 21.28
C GLU A 11 -8.59 7.93 20.05
N MET A 12 -8.18 7.41 18.89
CA MET A 12 -8.55 7.98 17.62
C MET A 12 -9.77 7.23 17.07
N CYS A 13 -10.77 7.98 16.66
CA CYS A 13 -11.93 7.42 16.00
C CYS A 13 -11.52 6.76 14.68
N ILE A 14 -12.14 5.62 14.32
CA ILE A 14 -11.85 4.96 13.05
C ILE A 14 -12.03 5.94 11.88
N ARG A 15 -13.04 6.81 11.94
CA ARG A 15 -13.24 7.82 10.91
C ARG A 15 -12.00 8.70 10.71
N ASP A 16 -11.29 9.01 11.79
CA ASP A 16 -10.10 9.86 11.71
C ASP A 16 -8.91 9.12 11.09
N ARG A 17 -8.93 7.79 11.08
CA ARG A 17 -7.88 6.98 10.48
C ARG A 17 -8.11 6.69 9.00
N ILE A 18 -9.36 6.90 8.53
CA ILE A 18 -9.66 6.78 7.12
C ILE A 18 -9.19 8.07 6.44
N LYS A 19 -8.13 7.95 5.66
CA LYS A 19 -7.48 9.13 5.08
C LYS A 19 -8.00 9.41 3.67
N PRO A 20 -8.04 10.69 3.27
CA PRO A 20 -8.36 11.01 1.88
C PRO A 20 -7.27 10.48 0.95
N ILE A 21 -7.68 10.06 -0.24
CA ILE A 21 -6.74 9.53 -1.22
C ILE A 21 -5.96 10.68 -1.86
N MET A 22 -4.63 10.59 -1.79
CA MET A 22 -3.74 11.57 -2.39
C MET A 22 -3.86 11.50 -3.91
N LYS A 23 -4.05 12.63 -4.56
CA LYS A 23 -4.20 12.70 -6.02
C LYS A 23 -3.19 13.64 -6.67
N ASP A 24 -2.31 14.24 -5.91
CA ASP A 24 -1.27 15.12 -6.43
C ASP A 24 -0.15 14.29 -7.04
N GLU A 25 -0.03 14.32 -8.37
CA GLU A 25 0.98 13.53 -9.08
C GLU A 25 2.40 13.93 -8.69
N ALA A 26 2.63 15.20 -8.39
CA ALA A 26 3.96 15.64 -7.95
C ALA A 26 4.35 14.97 -6.64
N PHE A 27 3.41 14.85 -5.71
CA PHE A 27 3.65 14.16 -4.46
C PHE A 27 3.88 12.65 -4.69
N LEU A 28 3.06 12.05 -5.55
CA LEU A 28 3.14 10.61 -5.83
C LEU A 28 4.41 10.23 -6.58
N ALA A 29 5.04 11.19 -7.25
CA ALA A 29 6.31 10.96 -7.95
C ALA A 29 7.52 11.02 -7.01
N ILE A 30 7.33 11.36 -5.74
CA ILE A 30 8.43 11.38 -4.76
C ILE A 30 8.71 9.95 -4.30
N LYS A 31 9.99 9.56 -4.38
CA LYS A 31 10.40 8.25 -3.88
C LYS A 31 10.26 8.22 -2.36
N SER A 32 9.58 7.22 -1.85
CA SER A 32 9.38 7.06 -0.42
C SER A 32 10.67 6.66 0.29
N VAL A 33 10.75 6.95 1.58
CA VAL A 33 11.91 6.61 2.41
C VAL A 33 11.57 5.40 3.28
N PRO A 34 12.61 4.72 3.84
CA PRO A 34 12.34 3.54 4.67
C PRO A 34 11.44 3.84 5.86
N ALA A 35 10.58 2.89 6.17
CA ALA A 35 9.72 2.95 7.33
C ALA A 35 10.42 2.39 8.55
N THR A 36 10.01 2.83 9.73
CA THR A 36 10.53 2.37 11.01
C THR A 36 9.39 1.95 11.92
N LYS A 37 9.73 1.44 13.11
CA LYS A 37 8.73 1.06 14.10
C LYS A 37 7.86 2.24 14.56
N MET A 38 8.30 3.45 14.30
CA MET A 38 7.52 4.66 14.62
C MET A 38 6.39 4.90 13.63
N ASP A 39 6.36 4.16 12.52
CA ASP A 39 5.37 4.34 11.47
C ASP A 39 4.19 3.36 11.57
N THR A 40 4.02 2.70 12.71
CA THR A 40 2.93 1.72 12.89
C THR A 40 1.54 2.34 12.79
N GLN A 41 1.40 3.62 13.16
CA GLN A 41 0.13 4.31 13.00
C GLN A 41 -0.24 4.45 11.51
N VAL A 42 0.75 4.65 10.66
CA VAL A 42 0.52 4.73 9.21
C VAL A 42 -0.05 3.40 8.69
N ALA A 43 0.47 2.28 9.18
CA ALA A 43 -0.05 0.97 8.80
C ALA A 43 -1.51 0.80 9.24
N GLN A 44 -1.86 1.27 10.43
CA GLN A 44 -3.24 1.21 10.90
C GLN A 44 -4.14 2.10 10.04
N ASP A 45 -3.67 3.30 9.70
CA ASP A 45 -4.40 4.21 8.81
C ASP A 45 -4.63 3.56 7.45
N LEU A 46 -3.64 2.84 6.93
CA LEU A 46 -3.78 2.11 5.68
C LEU A 46 -4.82 1.01 5.78
N LYS A 47 -4.84 0.27 6.88
CA LYS A 47 -5.83 -0.79 7.10
C LYS A 47 -7.25 -0.22 7.07
N ASP A 48 -7.48 0.86 7.79
CA ASP A 48 -8.80 1.47 7.89
C ASP A 48 -9.21 2.09 6.55
N THR A 49 -8.28 2.73 5.86
CA THR A 49 -8.56 3.35 4.56
C THR A 49 -8.84 2.29 3.50
N LEU A 50 -8.04 1.21 3.46
CA LEU A 50 -8.27 0.13 2.52
C LEU A 50 -9.64 -0.52 2.75
N GLN A 51 -10.02 -0.71 4.01
CA GLN A 51 -11.32 -1.28 4.34
C GLN A 51 -12.46 -0.37 3.84
N ALA A 52 -12.30 0.95 4.00
CA ALA A 52 -13.31 1.90 3.55
C ALA A 52 -13.46 1.91 2.03
N TYR A 53 -12.40 1.60 1.29
CA TYR A 53 -12.42 1.57 -0.17
C TYR A 53 -12.37 0.14 -0.73
N SER A 54 -12.77 -0.86 0.06
CA SER A 54 -12.63 -2.27 -0.30
C SER A 54 -13.43 -2.67 -1.55
N ASP A 55 -14.44 -1.92 -1.91
CA ASP A 55 -15.22 -2.15 -3.14
C ASP A 55 -14.56 -1.54 -4.38
N GLN A 56 -13.49 -0.77 -4.22
CA GLN A 56 -12.83 -0.06 -5.30
C GLN A 56 -11.37 -0.45 -5.49
N CYS A 57 -10.71 -0.98 -4.46
CA CYS A 57 -9.31 -1.35 -4.57
C CYS A 57 -8.96 -2.49 -3.63
N VAL A 58 -7.85 -3.16 -3.95
CA VAL A 58 -7.37 -4.32 -3.21
C VAL A 58 -5.98 -4.11 -2.63
N GLY A 59 -5.39 -2.95 -2.83
CA GLY A 59 -4.08 -2.61 -2.28
C GLY A 59 -3.85 -1.12 -2.23
N MET A 60 -2.91 -0.68 -1.40
CA MET A 60 -2.51 0.71 -1.24
C MET A 60 -1.04 0.81 -0.84
N ALA A 61 -0.44 1.95 -1.14
CA ALA A 61 0.86 2.33 -0.62
C ALA A 61 0.68 3.57 0.26
N ALA A 62 1.62 3.78 1.19
CA ALA A 62 1.50 4.89 2.13
C ALA A 62 1.42 6.26 1.46
N ASN A 63 2.09 6.45 0.32
CA ASN A 63 2.01 7.75 -0.37
C ASN A 63 0.60 8.06 -0.88
N MET A 64 -0.25 7.04 -1.06
CA MET A 64 -1.64 7.27 -1.45
C MET A 64 -2.48 7.91 -0.34
N ILE A 65 -2.00 7.88 0.89
CA ILE A 65 -2.63 8.60 2.02
C ILE A 65 -1.76 9.73 2.53
N GLY A 66 -0.82 10.19 1.71
CA GLY A 66 -0.03 11.38 2.00
C GLY A 66 1.23 11.16 2.84
N VAL A 67 1.71 9.93 2.93
CA VAL A 67 2.90 9.62 3.73
C VAL A 67 3.95 8.96 2.85
N SER A 68 5.10 9.61 2.69
CA SER A 68 6.19 9.12 1.83
C SER A 68 7.07 8.10 2.57
N LYS A 69 6.48 6.98 2.94
CA LYS A 69 7.19 5.87 3.61
C LYS A 69 6.98 4.57 2.84
N ASN A 70 7.96 3.69 2.90
CA ASN A 70 7.90 2.41 2.19
C ASN A 70 7.03 1.42 2.95
N ILE A 71 5.72 1.62 2.85
CA ILE A 71 4.72 0.75 3.46
C ILE A 71 3.67 0.45 2.41
N ILE A 72 3.34 -0.81 2.22
CA ILE A 72 2.24 -1.22 1.36
C ILE A 72 1.28 -2.11 2.13
N ILE A 73 0.05 -2.18 1.64
CA ILE A 73 -0.97 -3.06 2.18
C ILE A 73 -1.73 -3.67 1.01
N PHE A 74 -2.16 -4.91 1.16
CA PHE A 74 -3.04 -5.54 0.18
C PHE A 74 -3.97 -6.53 0.88
N ALA A 75 -5.09 -6.80 0.24
CA ALA A 75 -6.11 -7.70 0.79
C ALA A 75 -6.06 -9.05 0.11
N ILE A 76 -6.16 -10.11 0.92
CA ILE A 76 -6.34 -11.48 0.44
C ILE A 76 -7.60 -11.98 1.11
N GLY A 77 -8.73 -11.95 0.39
CA GLY A 77 -10.03 -12.27 0.98
C GLY A 77 -10.31 -11.30 2.14
N PRO A 78 -10.68 -11.78 3.31
CA PRO A 78 -10.93 -10.92 4.46
C PRO A 78 -9.66 -10.44 5.17
N ALA A 79 -8.50 -10.99 4.83
CA ALA A 79 -7.25 -10.65 5.48
C ALA A 79 -6.57 -9.46 4.82
N GLN A 80 -5.90 -8.64 5.62
CA GLN A 80 -5.10 -7.52 5.15
C GLN A 80 -3.65 -7.79 5.53
N ILE A 81 -2.75 -7.66 4.56
CA ILE A 81 -1.32 -7.92 4.76
C ILE A 81 -0.57 -6.60 4.63
N VAL A 82 0.20 -6.24 5.65
CA VAL A 82 1.05 -5.05 5.65
C VAL A 82 2.50 -5.48 5.44
N MET A 83 3.19 -4.78 4.55
CA MET A 83 4.62 -4.98 4.34
C MET A 83 5.35 -3.67 4.56
N TYR A 84 6.31 -3.67 5.48
CA TYR A 84 7.23 -2.56 5.68
C TYR A 84 8.48 -2.81 4.84
N ASN A 85 8.93 -1.77 4.14
CA ASN A 85 10.16 -1.79 3.34
C ASN A 85 10.20 -2.96 2.35
N PRO A 86 9.14 -3.17 1.55
CA PRO A 86 9.14 -4.29 0.61
C PRO A 86 10.12 -4.06 -0.52
N LYS A 87 10.78 -5.14 -0.95
CA LYS A 87 11.72 -5.09 -2.06
C LYS A 87 11.62 -6.38 -2.86
N ILE A 88 11.45 -6.26 -4.16
CA ILE A 88 11.43 -7.40 -5.06
C ILE A 88 12.86 -7.81 -5.36
N THR A 89 13.20 -9.05 -5.03
CA THR A 89 14.56 -9.59 -5.24
C THR A 89 14.66 -10.52 -6.45
N LYS A 90 13.54 -11.12 -6.85
CA LYS A 90 13.47 -11.98 -8.03
C LYS A 90 12.16 -11.76 -8.74
N LYS A 91 12.18 -11.84 -10.06
CA LYS A 91 10.98 -11.72 -10.87
C LYS A 91 11.18 -12.50 -12.16
N SER A 92 10.09 -13.09 -12.67
CA SER A 92 10.14 -13.88 -13.91
C SER A 92 8.78 -13.85 -14.61
N ARG A 93 8.81 -14.17 -15.90
CA ARG A 93 7.64 -14.27 -16.78
C ARG A 93 6.92 -12.94 -16.91
N PRO A 94 7.54 -11.98 -17.62
CA PRO A 94 6.94 -10.65 -17.82
C PRO A 94 5.72 -10.72 -18.73
N TYR A 95 4.75 -9.85 -18.46
CA TYR A 95 3.58 -9.67 -19.32
C TYR A 95 3.14 -8.21 -19.28
N LYS A 96 2.43 -7.79 -20.31
CA LYS A 96 1.94 -6.42 -20.40
C LYS A 96 0.50 -6.36 -19.96
N VAL A 97 0.15 -5.29 -19.23
CA VAL A 97 -1.18 -5.11 -18.67
C VAL A 97 -1.47 -3.62 -18.51
N LYS A 98 -2.76 -3.28 -18.49
CA LYS A 98 -3.22 -1.93 -18.16
C LYS A 98 -3.71 -1.94 -16.74
N GLU A 99 -3.31 -0.93 -15.98
CA GLU A 99 -3.72 -0.81 -14.58
C GLU A 99 -4.24 0.56 -14.25
N GLY A 100 -5.22 0.61 -13.36
CA GLY A 100 -5.74 1.85 -12.80
C GLY A 100 -5.43 1.95 -11.33
N CYS A 101 -5.57 3.15 -10.77
CA CYS A 101 -5.30 3.42 -9.37
C CYS A 101 -6.30 4.45 -8.85
N LEU A 102 -6.70 4.34 -7.58
CA LEU A 102 -7.59 5.33 -6.95
C LEU A 102 -7.01 6.74 -6.98
N SER A 103 -5.68 6.86 -6.91
CA SER A 103 -5.00 8.16 -6.88
C SER A 103 -4.95 8.84 -8.24
N LEU A 104 -5.14 8.12 -9.33
CA LEU A 104 -4.90 8.61 -10.68
C LEU A 104 -6.06 8.27 -11.59
N GLU A 105 -6.36 9.19 -12.51
CA GLU A 105 -7.43 8.95 -13.49
C GLU A 105 -6.93 8.10 -14.64
N GLY A 106 -7.83 7.28 -15.19
CA GLY A 106 -7.55 6.44 -16.34
C GLY A 106 -6.68 5.25 -16.01
N GLU A 107 -6.18 4.63 -17.07
CA GLU A 107 -5.33 3.45 -16.96
C GLU A 107 -4.01 3.68 -17.66
N ARG A 108 -2.99 2.96 -17.22
CA ARG A 108 -1.65 3.06 -17.79
C ARG A 108 -1.13 1.68 -18.15
N ASN A 109 -0.40 1.61 -19.26
CA ASN A 109 0.26 0.37 -19.66
C ASN A 109 1.50 0.15 -18.79
N THR A 110 1.68 -1.07 -18.33
CA THR A 110 2.86 -1.40 -17.54
C THR A 110 3.25 -2.85 -17.79
N THR A 111 4.49 -3.20 -17.39
CA THR A 111 4.96 -4.57 -17.43
C THR A 111 4.93 -5.12 -16.01
N ARG A 112 4.32 -6.29 -15.87
CA ARG A 112 4.28 -7.01 -14.60
C ARG A 112 4.90 -8.38 -14.78
N TYR A 113 5.26 -9.01 -13.68
CA TYR A 113 5.88 -10.33 -13.69
C TYR A 113 4.96 -11.33 -13.00
N GLU A 114 4.80 -12.48 -13.63
CA GLU A 114 3.92 -13.54 -13.11
C GLU A 114 4.39 -14.03 -11.75
N ASN A 115 5.72 -14.15 -11.58
CA ASN A 115 6.30 -14.65 -10.33
C ASN A 115 7.28 -13.63 -9.77
N ILE A 116 7.17 -13.38 -8.46
CA ILE A 116 8.07 -12.47 -7.75
C ILE A 116 8.48 -13.09 -6.41
N THR A 117 9.64 -12.68 -5.92
CA THR A 117 10.07 -12.96 -4.55
C THR A 117 10.28 -11.61 -3.89
N VAL A 118 9.68 -11.41 -2.72
CA VAL A 118 9.72 -10.16 -1.99
C VAL A 118 10.38 -10.37 -0.64
N VAL A 119 11.31 -9.49 -0.28
CA VAL A 119 11.81 -9.39 1.09
C VAL A 119 11.18 -8.17 1.71
N TYR A 120 10.74 -8.27 2.95
CA TYR A 120 10.03 -7.19 3.63
C TYR A 120 10.08 -7.41 5.13
N GLN A 121 9.55 -6.47 5.89
CA GLN A 121 9.35 -6.63 7.32
C GLN A 121 7.85 -6.71 7.60
N ASP A 122 7.46 -7.65 8.45
CA ASP A 122 6.05 -7.81 8.82
C ASP A 122 5.65 -6.77 9.88
N GLU A 123 4.43 -6.88 10.41
CA GLU A 123 3.93 -5.89 11.37
C GLU A 123 4.70 -5.89 12.69
N SER A 124 5.51 -6.90 12.94
CA SER A 124 6.42 -6.97 14.10
C SER A 124 7.83 -6.52 13.73
N PHE A 125 8.02 -6.03 12.50
CA PHE A 125 9.31 -5.65 11.93
C PHE A 125 10.29 -6.81 11.84
N LYS A 126 9.77 -8.01 11.79
CA LYS A 126 10.56 -9.21 11.55
C LYS A 126 10.81 -9.36 10.05
N LYS A 127 12.04 -9.65 9.68
CA LYS A 127 12.39 -9.85 8.26
C LYS A 127 11.72 -11.11 7.72
N CYS A 128 11.11 -10.97 6.56
CA CYS A 128 10.43 -12.05 5.86
C CYS A 128 10.84 -12.09 4.40
N LYS A 129 10.79 -13.27 3.83
CA LYS A 129 11.03 -13.48 2.40
C LYS A 129 9.95 -14.42 1.89
N GLN A 130 9.25 -14.03 0.85
CA GLN A 130 8.13 -14.83 0.37
C GLN A 130 7.96 -14.66 -1.14
N SER A 131 7.53 -15.74 -1.79
CA SER A 131 7.24 -15.74 -3.22
C SER A 131 5.74 -15.60 -3.43
N TYR A 132 5.38 -14.85 -4.47
CA TYR A 132 3.99 -14.65 -4.87
C TYR A 132 3.88 -14.81 -6.38
N SER A 133 2.69 -15.15 -6.84
CA SER A 133 2.41 -15.28 -8.27
C SER A 133 1.01 -14.77 -8.58
N GLY A 134 0.71 -14.59 -9.86
CA GLY A 134 -0.62 -14.22 -10.32
C GLY A 134 -1.04 -12.83 -9.89
N PHE A 135 -2.32 -12.70 -9.57
CA PHE A 135 -2.91 -11.39 -9.26
C PHE A 135 -2.32 -10.76 -8.01
N ILE A 136 -2.02 -11.57 -6.98
CA ILE A 136 -1.41 -11.04 -5.75
C ILE A 136 -0.04 -10.44 -6.06
N ALA A 137 0.76 -11.12 -6.89
CA ALA A 137 2.04 -10.59 -7.32
C ALA A 137 1.87 -9.28 -8.08
N GLN A 138 0.83 -9.17 -8.91
CA GLN A 138 0.53 -7.95 -9.64
C GLN A 138 0.23 -6.80 -8.69
N ILE A 139 -0.59 -7.02 -7.67
CA ILE A 139 -0.93 -6.01 -6.68
C ILE A 139 0.32 -5.52 -5.96
N ILE A 140 1.15 -6.44 -5.50
CA ILE A 140 2.38 -6.09 -4.76
C ILE A 140 3.30 -5.24 -5.63
N GLN A 141 3.48 -5.61 -6.89
CA GLN A 141 4.32 -4.84 -7.82
C GLN A 141 3.77 -3.42 -8.03
N HIS A 142 2.46 -3.28 -8.17
CA HIS A 142 1.82 -1.98 -8.34
C HIS A 142 2.10 -1.09 -7.12
N GLU A 143 1.91 -1.62 -5.91
CA GLU A 143 2.10 -0.83 -4.70
C GLU A 143 3.58 -0.50 -4.46
N ILE A 144 4.49 -1.40 -4.80
CA ILE A 144 5.93 -1.12 -4.69
C ILE A 144 6.33 -0.01 -5.68
N ASP A 145 5.72 0.01 -6.88
CA ASP A 145 5.96 1.11 -7.83
C ASP A 145 5.58 2.45 -7.19
N HIS A 146 4.48 2.52 -6.46
CA HIS A 146 4.11 3.75 -5.74
C HIS A 146 5.21 4.15 -4.74
N CYS A 147 5.77 3.18 -4.02
CA CYS A 147 6.86 3.45 -3.09
C CYS A 147 8.09 4.04 -3.80
N ASN A 148 8.30 3.68 -5.06
CA ASN A 148 9.42 4.18 -5.85
C ASN A 148 9.11 5.48 -6.59
N GLY A 149 7.92 6.04 -6.37
CA GLY A 149 7.50 7.27 -7.04
C GLY A 149 7.13 7.08 -8.50
N ILE A 150 6.82 5.87 -8.90
CA ILE A 150 6.41 5.57 -10.28
C ILE A 150 4.91 5.84 -10.41
N ILE A 151 4.57 6.65 -11.40
CA ILE A 151 3.16 6.97 -11.69
C ILE A 151 2.57 5.82 -12.49
N ILE A 152 1.63 5.11 -11.85
CA ILE A 152 1.02 3.94 -12.47
C ILE A 152 -0.49 3.91 -12.21
#